data_8ed5aff1f8b86e2d3fc7265119acf596
#
_entry.id   8ed5aff1f8b86e2d3fc7265119acf596
#
_cell.length_a   1.000
_cell.length_b   1.000
_cell.length_c   1.000
_cell.angle_alpha   90.00
_cell.angle_beta   90.00
_cell.angle_gamma   90.00
#
_symmetry.space_group_name_H-M   'P 1'
#
loop_
_entity.id
_entity.type
_entity.pdbx_description
1 polymer ?
#
loop_
_entity_poly.entity_id
_entity_poly.type
_entity_poly.pdbx_seq_one_letter_code
_entity_poly.pdbx_strand_id
1 'polypeptide(L)'
;MKSSDKNIQSSEIGTLTKSIVKTLAYYDIFNYPLTKEEIYICSNTNGDTKASVFDELEVLVSSGIVYNNDKFYSINHNSHLIPKRIEGNKRAIKKMKTANFFSKFISHFPYVRGVLLSGSISKGYMDEKADIDYFIITAPNRLWIARILLVLFKKMFLLNSYKFFCINYFISTTDLEIEEKNIFTAIELATLIPMYGVDVYNDLYEANQWIKTYVPNYPKRDVANLLASKMRIIQKVMESLLNNRFGDYVDDKIMKMFIRFDEKHYGELDEDTFRLAFKTRKNISKHHPNFFQKRVLESFRIKLEQLESKHNIALSEID
;
A
#
# COMPACT_ATOMS: atom_id res chain seq x y z
N MET A 1 -4.49 47.94 30.72
CA MET A 1 -4.51 46.47 30.86
C MET A 1 -3.81 45.87 29.65
N LYS A 2 -2.55 45.43 29.82
CA LYS A 2 -1.80 44.77 28.75
C LYS A 2 -2.17 43.30 28.76
N SER A 3 -2.79 42.84 27.68
CA SER A 3 -2.99 41.42 27.38
C SER A 3 -1.61 40.79 27.19
N SER A 4 -1.20 39.93 28.08
CA SER A 4 0.00 39.10 27.93
C SER A 4 -0.37 37.90 27.03
N ASP A 5 -0.06 38.03 25.74
CA ASP A 5 0.01 36.89 24.86
C ASP A 5 1.06 35.91 25.39
N LYS A 6 0.62 34.86 26.08
CA LYS A 6 1.46 33.72 26.39
C LYS A 6 1.73 33.01 25.07
N ASN A 7 2.87 33.29 24.47
CA ASN A 7 3.49 32.40 23.49
C ASN A 7 3.72 31.04 24.19
N ILE A 8 2.85 30.09 23.96
CA ILE A 8 3.02 28.70 24.38
C ILE A 8 4.05 28.12 23.41
N GLN A 9 5.34 28.18 23.79
CA GLN A 9 6.39 27.47 23.08
C GLN A 9 6.06 25.99 23.16
N SER A 10 5.79 25.36 21.98
CA SER A 10 5.69 23.90 21.88
C SER A 10 7.01 23.26 22.32
N SER A 11 6.96 22.25 23.17
CA SER A 11 8.16 21.54 23.60
C SER A 11 8.76 20.79 22.39
N GLU A 12 10.04 21.06 22.14
CA GLU A 12 10.80 20.37 21.12
C GLU A 12 11.08 18.94 21.60
N ILE A 13 10.42 17.95 20.96
CA ILE A 13 10.60 16.53 21.26
C ILE A 13 11.66 15.93 20.33
N GLY A 14 12.35 14.88 20.80
CA GLY A 14 13.39 14.19 20.04
C GLY A 14 12.88 13.59 18.72
N THR A 15 13.78 13.41 17.75
CA THR A 15 13.45 12.82 16.43
C THR A 15 12.86 11.43 16.55
N LEU A 16 13.37 10.60 17.47
CA LEU A 16 12.84 9.26 17.73
C LEU A 16 11.40 9.30 18.26
N THR A 17 11.13 10.17 19.24
CA THR A 17 9.79 10.43 19.78
C THR A 17 8.81 10.81 18.66
N LYS A 18 9.20 11.80 17.82
CA LYS A 18 8.40 12.24 16.65
C LYS A 18 8.09 11.07 15.74
N SER A 19 9.08 10.26 15.41
CA SER A 19 8.92 9.12 14.51
C SER A 19 7.95 8.07 15.05
N ILE A 20 8.07 7.71 16.34
CA ILE A 20 7.17 6.75 16.99
C ILE A 20 5.73 7.27 17.00
N VAL A 21 5.54 8.54 17.41
CA VAL A 21 4.20 9.14 17.46
C VAL A 21 3.57 9.26 16.08
N LYS A 22 4.33 9.69 15.05
CA LYS A 22 3.88 9.72 13.66
C LYS A 22 3.45 8.33 13.17
N THR A 23 4.25 7.31 13.47
CA THR A 23 3.91 5.92 13.08
C THR A 23 2.61 5.46 13.73
N LEU A 24 2.46 5.65 15.02
CA LEU A 24 1.22 5.31 15.72
C LEU A 24 0.03 6.12 15.21
N ALA A 25 0.21 7.41 14.91
CA ALA A 25 -0.82 8.28 14.33
C ALA A 25 -1.28 7.77 12.95
N TYR A 26 -0.34 7.35 12.11
CA TYR A 26 -0.66 6.77 10.81
C TYR A 26 -1.51 5.50 10.91
N TYR A 27 -1.12 4.55 11.78
CA TYR A 27 -1.86 3.30 11.95
C TYR A 27 -3.18 3.48 12.70
N ASP A 28 -3.31 4.53 13.50
CA ASP A 28 -4.56 4.88 14.17
C ASP A 28 -5.70 5.26 13.20
N ILE A 29 -5.37 5.81 12.01
CA ILE A 29 -6.34 6.07 10.93
C ILE A 29 -7.11 4.79 10.57
N PHE A 30 -6.45 3.65 10.66
CA PHE A 30 -7.01 2.32 10.34
C PHE A 30 -7.55 1.59 11.56
N ASN A 31 -7.56 2.25 12.74
CA ASN A 31 -7.88 1.59 14.00
C ASN A 31 -7.02 0.33 14.24
N TYR A 32 -5.73 0.43 13.97
CA TYR A 32 -4.80 -0.68 13.97
C TYR A 32 -3.68 -0.46 15.00
N PRO A 33 -3.87 -0.93 16.25
CA PRO A 33 -2.84 -0.84 17.29
C PRO A 33 -1.64 -1.72 16.92
N LEU A 34 -0.43 -1.25 17.19
CA LEU A 34 0.83 -1.91 16.83
C LEU A 34 1.46 -2.61 18.03
N THR A 35 2.19 -3.70 17.80
CA THR A 35 3.16 -4.23 18.75
C THR A 35 4.44 -3.38 18.73
N LYS A 36 5.26 -3.47 19.76
CA LYS A 36 6.54 -2.75 19.82
C LYS A 36 7.49 -3.13 18.67
N GLU A 37 7.45 -4.39 18.25
CA GLU A 37 8.21 -4.87 17.09
C GLU A 37 7.73 -4.23 15.79
N GLU A 38 6.41 -4.12 15.62
CA GLU A 38 5.83 -3.47 14.44
C GLU A 38 6.13 -1.97 14.43
N ILE A 39 6.12 -1.32 15.59
CA ILE A 39 6.51 0.10 15.72
C ILE A 39 7.96 0.27 15.24
N TYR A 40 8.90 -0.53 15.74
CA TYR A 40 10.30 -0.47 15.29
C TYR A 40 10.43 -0.66 13.77
N ILE A 41 9.72 -1.64 13.20
CA ILE A 41 9.80 -1.95 11.76
C ILE A 41 9.20 -0.83 10.91
N CYS A 42 8.12 -0.20 11.37
CA CYS A 42 7.38 0.79 10.61
C CYS A 42 7.80 2.24 10.86
N SER A 43 8.63 2.50 11.88
CA SER A 43 9.11 3.84 12.20
C SER A 43 10.38 4.20 11.44
N ASN A 44 10.51 5.48 11.10
CA ASN A 44 11.78 6.04 10.64
C ASN A 44 12.67 6.32 11.84
N THR A 45 13.48 5.36 12.23
CA THR A 45 14.30 5.43 13.45
C THR A 45 15.63 6.15 13.25
N ASN A 46 15.97 6.57 12.04
CA ASN A 46 17.25 7.24 11.73
C ASN A 46 18.50 6.47 12.24
N GLY A 47 18.43 5.15 12.34
CA GLY A 47 19.51 4.31 12.84
C GLY A 47 19.45 3.98 14.34
N ASP A 48 18.45 4.45 15.07
CA ASP A 48 18.22 4.06 16.46
C ASP A 48 18.00 2.54 16.58
N THR A 49 18.48 2.00 17.68
CA THR A 49 18.37 0.57 17.96
C THR A 49 16.94 0.16 18.35
N LYS A 50 16.66 -1.11 18.24
CA LYS A 50 15.39 -1.66 18.73
C LYS A 50 15.18 -1.42 20.23
N ALA A 51 16.25 -1.48 21.01
CA ALA A 51 16.21 -1.18 22.44
C ALA A 51 15.84 0.28 22.71
N SER A 52 16.47 1.24 22.01
CA SER A 52 16.16 2.67 22.15
C SER A 52 14.68 2.97 21.83
N VAL A 53 14.11 2.32 20.80
CA VAL A 53 12.68 2.47 20.48
C VAL A 53 11.79 1.93 21.59
N PHE A 54 12.19 0.81 22.21
CA PHE A 54 11.39 0.21 23.29
C PHE A 54 11.45 1.05 24.56
N ASP A 55 12.63 1.61 24.91
CA ASP A 55 12.79 2.49 26.06
C ASP A 55 11.97 3.79 25.85
N GLU A 56 12.02 4.38 24.66
CA GLU A 56 11.23 5.57 24.32
C GLU A 56 9.72 5.32 24.37
N LEU A 57 9.26 4.11 23.99
CA LEU A 57 7.85 3.73 24.13
C LEU A 57 7.39 3.75 25.60
N GLU A 58 8.21 3.29 26.53
CA GLU A 58 7.88 3.34 27.96
C GLU A 58 7.77 4.78 28.47
N VAL A 59 8.64 5.69 27.98
CA VAL A 59 8.54 7.13 28.28
C VAL A 59 7.24 7.70 27.73
N LEU A 60 6.87 7.38 26.48
CA LEU A 60 5.64 7.84 25.84
C LEU A 60 4.38 7.31 26.53
N VAL A 61 4.41 6.09 27.03
CA VAL A 61 3.33 5.54 27.86
C VAL A 61 3.22 6.27 29.19
N SER A 62 4.33 6.51 29.87
CA SER A 62 4.39 7.20 31.17
C SER A 62 3.91 8.66 31.05
N SER A 63 4.14 9.30 29.91
CA SER A 63 3.68 10.68 29.63
C SER A 63 2.20 10.75 29.20
N GLY A 64 1.53 9.62 28.98
CA GLY A 64 0.14 9.55 28.53
C GLY A 64 -0.09 9.95 27.07
N ILE A 65 0.96 10.05 26.25
CA ILE A 65 0.86 10.28 24.80
C ILE A 65 0.46 8.99 24.09
N VAL A 66 1.02 7.85 24.55
CA VAL A 66 0.77 6.52 24.02
C VAL A 66 0.07 5.67 25.09
N TYR A 67 -0.86 4.85 24.66
CA TYR A 67 -1.54 3.88 25.51
C TYR A 67 -1.03 2.47 25.20
N ASN A 68 -0.69 1.74 26.25
CA ASN A 68 -0.35 0.32 26.18
C ASN A 68 -1.53 -0.51 26.71
N ASN A 69 -1.89 -1.55 25.97
CA ASN A 69 -2.83 -2.56 26.42
C ASN A 69 -2.32 -3.94 25.98
N ASP A 70 -1.83 -4.71 26.95
CA ASP A 70 -1.09 -5.98 26.73
C ASP A 70 0.15 -5.71 25.84
N LYS A 71 0.26 -6.35 24.70
CA LYS A 71 1.36 -6.16 23.74
C LYS A 71 1.13 -5.09 22.69
N PHE A 72 0.00 -4.39 22.74
CA PHE A 72 -0.38 -3.42 21.72
C PHE A 72 -0.30 -1.98 22.22
N TYR A 73 0.17 -1.11 21.34
CA TYR A 73 0.34 0.32 21.55
C TYR A 73 -0.54 1.11 20.58
N SER A 74 -1.15 2.20 21.06
CA SER A 74 -2.00 3.08 20.27
C SER A 74 -1.98 4.49 20.84
N ILE A 75 -2.40 5.49 20.05
CA ILE A 75 -2.60 6.88 20.53
C ILE A 75 -4.02 7.13 21.05
N ASN A 76 -4.93 6.19 20.87
CA ASN A 76 -6.28 6.24 21.39
C ASN A 76 -6.51 5.17 22.47
N HIS A 77 -7.10 5.59 23.59
CA HIS A 77 -7.51 4.67 24.65
C HIS A 77 -8.83 3.96 24.26
N ASN A 78 -8.74 2.96 23.38
CA ASN A 78 -9.90 2.19 22.93
C ASN A 78 -9.61 0.67 22.98
N SER A 79 -10.07 0.02 24.04
CA SER A 79 -9.85 -1.42 24.25
C SER A 79 -10.51 -2.31 23.19
N HIS A 80 -11.53 -1.82 22.48
CA HIS A 80 -12.22 -2.57 21.42
C HIS A 80 -11.35 -2.77 20.16
N LEU A 81 -10.28 -2.01 20.00
CA LEU A 81 -9.37 -2.16 18.86
C LEU A 81 -8.62 -3.49 18.88
N ILE A 82 -8.29 -4.02 20.07
CA ILE A 82 -7.49 -5.25 20.19
C ILE A 82 -8.26 -6.49 19.72
N PRO A 83 -9.49 -6.78 20.19
CA PRO A 83 -10.28 -7.88 19.66
C PRO A 83 -10.49 -7.77 18.15
N LYS A 84 -10.79 -6.56 17.64
CA LYS A 84 -10.91 -6.28 16.21
C LYS A 84 -9.64 -6.61 15.45
N ARG A 85 -8.47 -6.19 15.96
CA ARG A 85 -7.16 -6.48 15.40
C ARG A 85 -6.90 -7.98 15.31
N ILE A 86 -7.08 -8.70 16.43
CA ILE A 86 -6.83 -10.16 16.51
C ILE A 86 -7.72 -10.90 15.51
N GLU A 87 -8.99 -10.54 15.43
CA GLU A 87 -9.92 -11.17 14.51
C GLU A 87 -9.61 -10.87 13.05
N GLY A 88 -9.19 -9.63 12.74
CA GLY A 88 -8.72 -9.24 11.41
C GLY A 88 -7.48 -10.00 10.98
N ASN A 89 -6.52 -10.24 11.90
CA ASN A 89 -5.34 -11.05 11.61
C ASN A 89 -5.72 -12.53 11.32
N LYS A 90 -6.64 -13.12 12.10
CA LYS A 90 -7.15 -14.48 11.83
C LYS A 90 -7.80 -14.58 10.44
N ARG A 91 -8.60 -13.56 10.07
CA ARG A 91 -9.23 -13.51 8.72
C ARG A 91 -8.18 -13.44 7.62
N ALA A 92 -7.14 -12.60 7.76
CA ALA A 92 -6.06 -12.50 6.79
C ALA A 92 -5.36 -13.85 6.58
N ILE A 93 -5.00 -14.54 7.66
CA ILE A 93 -4.39 -15.89 7.61
C ILE A 93 -5.31 -16.88 6.85
N LYS A 94 -6.60 -16.89 7.17
CA LYS A 94 -7.58 -17.76 6.49
C LYS A 94 -7.71 -17.43 5.00
N LYS A 95 -7.71 -16.13 4.66
CA LYS A 95 -7.85 -15.66 3.27
C LYS A 95 -6.59 -15.84 2.43
N MET A 96 -5.43 -16.03 3.04
CA MET A 96 -4.17 -16.27 2.33
C MET A 96 -4.25 -17.51 1.41
N LYS A 97 -5.00 -18.55 1.79
CA LYS A 97 -5.23 -19.72 0.91
C LYS A 97 -5.96 -19.34 -0.38
N THR A 98 -6.98 -18.50 -0.26
CA THR A 98 -7.73 -17.97 -1.43
C THR A 98 -6.85 -17.06 -2.28
N ALA A 99 -6.07 -16.18 -1.63
CA ALA A 99 -5.13 -15.30 -2.30
C ALA A 99 -4.07 -16.08 -3.10
N ASN A 100 -3.51 -17.13 -2.53
CA ASN A 100 -2.58 -18.05 -3.21
C ASN A 100 -3.21 -18.69 -4.45
N PHE A 101 -4.43 -19.20 -4.33
CA PHE A 101 -5.14 -19.80 -5.47
C PHE A 101 -5.31 -18.81 -6.62
N PHE A 102 -5.85 -17.63 -6.36
CA PHE A 102 -6.04 -16.62 -7.39
C PHE A 102 -4.73 -16.03 -7.92
N SER A 103 -3.71 -15.83 -7.09
CA SER A 103 -2.39 -15.41 -7.56
C SER A 103 -1.80 -16.39 -8.57
N LYS A 104 -1.87 -17.68 -8.25
CA LYS A 104 -1.45 -18.75 -9.17
C LYS A 104 -2.27 -18.75 -10.45
N PHE A 105 -3.56 -18.52 -10.36
CA PHE A 105 -4.44 -18.40 -11.51
C PHE A 105 -4.09 -17.19 -12.38
N ILE A 106 -3.96 -16.01 -11.78
CA ILE A 106 -3.58 -14.76 -12.46
C ILE A 106 -2.24 -14.93 -13.20
N SER A 107 -1.28 -15.62 -12.58
CA SER A 107 0.05 -15.84 -13.18
C SER A 107 0.04 -16.64 -14.50
N HIS A 108 -1.08 -17.24 -14.87
CA HIS A 108 -1.23 -17.97 -16.15
C HIS A 108 -1.69 -17.07 -17.29
N PHE A 109 -2.14 -15.85 -17.00
CA PHE A 109 -2.59 -14.94 -18.06
C PHE A 109 -1.42 -14.45 -18.91
N PRO A 110 -1.64 -14.28 -20.23
CA PRO A 110 -0.63 -13.71 -21.10
C PRO A 110 -0.15 -12.36 -20.61
N TYR A 111 1.15 -12.12 -20.78
CA TYR A 111 1.83 -10.89 -20.42
C TYR A 111 1.93 -10.58 -18.91
N VAL A 112 1.41 -11.39 -18.01
CA VAL A 112 1.65 -11.29 -16.58
C VAL A 112 3.06 -11.80 -16.27
N ARG A 113 3.87 -10.95 -15.59
CA ARG A 113 5.24 -11.27 -15.18
C ARG A 113 5.38 -11.35 -13.66
N GLY A 114 4.57 -10.61 -12.92
CA GLY A 114 4.54 -10.63 -11.47
C GLY A 114 3.13 -10.50 -10.94
N VAL A 115 2.88 -11.16 -9.80
CA VAL A 115 1.63 -11.04 -9.02
C VAL A 115 2.02 -10.85 -7.57
N LEU A 116 1.60 -9.74 -6.98
CA LEU A 116 1.84 -9.42 -5.58
C LEU A 116 0.50 -9.13 -4.90
N LEU A 117 0.41 -9.43 -3.62
CA LEU A 117 -0.74 -8.98 -2.81
C LEU A 117 -0.43 -7.59 -2.25
N SER A 118 -1.43 -6.73 -2.28
CA SER A 118 -1.42 -5.38 -1.72
C SER A 118 -2.57 -5.17 -0.74
N GLY A 119 -2.81 -3.93 -0.32
CA GLY A 119 -3.92 -3.58 0.56
C GLY A 119 -3.79 -4.17 1.96
N SER A 120 -4.92 -4.42 2.63
CA SER A 120 -4.93 -4.83 4.04
C SER A 120 -4.34 -6.23 4.28
N ILE A 121 -4.57 -7.17 3.36
CA ILE A 121 -4.06 -8.53 3.48
C ILE A 121 -2.52 -8.57 3.50
N SER A 122 -1.85 -7.67 2.78
CA SER A 122 -0.38 -7.58 2.76
C SER A 122 0.21 -7.14 4.10
N LYS A 123 -0.59 -6.46 4.92
CA LYS A 123 -0.28 -6.04 6.29
C LYS A 123 -0.73 -7.05 7.35
N GLY A 124 -1.14 -8.26 6.91
CA GLY A 124 -1.59 -9.33 7.79
C GLY A 124 -2.94 -9.07 8.47
N TYR A 125 -3.77 -8.20 7.92
CA TYR A 125 -5.07 -7.81 8.47
C TYR A 125 -6.16 -7.80 7.39
N MET A 126 -7.38 -8.18 7.75
CA MET A 126 -8.56 -8.00 6.88
C MET A 126 -9.80 -7.70 7.70
N ASP A 127 -10.52 -6.65 7.33
CA ASP A 127 -11.88 -6.44 7.80
C ASP A 127 -12.83 -7.48 7.17
N GLU A 128 -14.03 -7.60 7.71
CA GLU A 128 -15.01 -8.61 7.28
C GLU A 128 -15.41 -8.46 5.80
N LYS A 129 -15.49 -7.22 5.34
CA LYS A 129 -15.87 -6.87 3.96
C LYS A 129 -14.68 -6.55 3.06
N ALA A 130 -13.43 -6.72 3.55
CA ALA A 130 -12.25 -6.39 2.78
C ALA A 130 -12.06 -7.32 1.58
N ASP A 131 -11.64 -6.74 0.47
CA ASP A 131 -11.29 -7.42 -0.76
C ASP A 131 -9.86 -7.96 -0.70
N ILE A 132 -9.51 -8.88 -1.62
CA ILE A 132 -8.13 -9.29 -1.86
C ILE A 132 -7.61 -8.49 -3.05
N ASP A 133 -6.65 -7.60 -2.77
CA ASP A 133 -6.07 -6.71 -3.76
C ASP A 133 -4.81 -7.30 -4.36
N TYR A 134 -4.71 -7.22 -5.69
CA TYR A 134 -3.56 -7.68 -6.46
C TYR A 134 -2.88 -6.53 -7.18
N PHE A 135 -1.57 -6.46 -7.02
CA PHE A 135 -0.66 -5.62 -7.78
C PHE A 135 -0.02 -6.48 -8.88
N ILE A 136 -0.21 -6.10 -10.13
CA ILE A 136 0.17 -6.91 -11.29
C ILE A 136 1.32 -6.24 -12.04
N ILE A 137 2.40 -6.99 -12.27
CA ILE A 137 3.51 -6.57 -13.12
C ILE A 137 3.37 -7.27 -14.47
N THR A 138 3.48 -6.51 -15.56
CA THR A 138 3.23 -6.99 -16.92
C THR A 138 4.43 -6.85 -17.81
N ALA A 139 4.42 -7.58 -18.93
CA ALA A 139 5.39 -7.43 -20.00
C ALA A 139 5.33 -6.01 -20.62
N PRO A 140 6.44 -5.53 -21.24
CA PRO A 140 6.48 -4.25 -21.93
C PRO A 140 5.41 -4.15 -23.01
N ASN A 141 4.76 -2.97 -23.10
CA ASN A 141 3.77 -2.65 -24.14
C ASN A 141 2.58 -3.60 -24.26
N ARG A 142 2.25 -4.36 -23.18
CA ARG A 142 1.15 -5.34 -23.17
C ARG A 142 0.30 -5.25 -21.89
N LEU A 143 0.43 -4.17 -21.17
CA LEU A 143 -0.28 -3.95 -19.92
C LEU A 143 -1.80 -3.96 -20.13
N TRP A 144 -2.26 -3.27 -21.15
CA TRP A 144 -3.69 -3.10 -21.41
C TRP A 144 -4.35 -4.37 -21.95
N ILE A 145 -3.62 -5.17 -22.74
CA ILE A 145 -4.07 -6.51 -23.15
C ILE A 145 -4.17 -7.42 -21.92
N ALA A 146 -3.15 -7.46 -21.06
CA ALA A 146 -3.21 -8.26 -19.83
C ALA A 146 -4.40 -7.84 -18.94
N ARG A 147 -4.57 -6.52 -18.76
CA ARG A 147 -5.66 -5.96 -17.94
C ARG A 147 -7.03 -6.32 -18.48
N ILE A 148 -7.30 -6.16 -19.79
CA ILE A 148 -8.63 -6.45 -20.34
C ILE A 148 -8.95 -7.93 -20.23
N LEU A 149 -7.99 -8.82 -20.44
CA LEU A 149 -8.19 -10.27 -20.29
C LEU A 149 -8.60 -10.65 -18.86
N LEU A 150 -7.92 -10.07 -17.84
CA LEU A 150 -8.25 -10.27 -16.44
C LEU A 150 -9.62 -9.67 -16.06
N VAL A 151 -9.94 -8.48 -16.59
CA VAL A 151 -11.26 -7.83 -16.38
C VAL A 151 -12.38 -8.66 -17.02
N LEU A 152 -12.19 -9.16 -18.24
CA LEU A 152 -13.16 -10.01 -18.91
C LEU A 152 -13.37 -11.32 -18.15
N PHE A 153 -12.28 -11.95 -17.69
CA PHE A 153 -12.38 -13.13 -16.84
C PHE A 153 -13.21 -12.85 -15.57
N LYS A 154 -12.90 -11.75 -14.86
CA LYS A 154 -13.67 -11.35 -13.68
C LYS A 154 -15.15 -11.17 -13.97
N LYS A 155 -15.49 -10.52 -15.08
CA LYS A 155 -16.89 -10.32 -15.49
C LYS A 155 -17.60 -11.62 -15.83
N MET A 156 -16.96 -12.49 -16.60
CA MET A 156 -17.60 -13.72 -17.10
C MET A 156 -17.73 -14.82 -16.03
N PHE A 157 -16.70 -14.99 -15.20
CA PHE A 157 -16.61 -16.15 -14.30
C PHE A 157 -16.82 -15.81 -12.82
N LEU A 158 -16.59 -14.56 -12.42
CA LEU A 158 -16.73 -14.13 -11.03
C LEU A 158 -17.88 -13.14 -10.82
N LEU A 159 -18.79 -13.01 -11.80
CA LEU A 159 -19.92 -12.09 -11.77
C LEU A 159 -19.51 -10.67 -11.34
N ASN A 160 -18.34 -10.24 -11.80
CA ASN A 160 -17.71 -8.96 -11.43
C ASN A 160 -17.43 -8.77 -9.92
N SER A 161 -17.35 -9.85 -9.15
CA SER A 161 -17.05 -9.78 -7.72
C SER A 161 -15.64 -9.24 -7.47
N TYR A 162 -15.52 -8.25 -6.60
CA TYR A 162 -14.23 -7.73 -6.14
C TYR A 162 -13.67 -8.54 -4.97
N LYS A 163 -14.51 -9.20 -4.19
CA LYS A 163 -14.17 -9.84 -2.91
C LYS A 163 -12.92 -10.73 -2.92
N PHE A 164 -12.66 -11.42 -4.04
CA PHE A 164 -11.53 -12.34 -4.15
C PHE A 164 -10.59 -12.01 -5.30
N PHE A 165 -10.92 -10.98 -6.10
CA PHE A 165 -10.24 -10.70 -7.35
C PHE A 165 -10.24 -9.19 -7.65
N CYS A 166 -9.62 -8.40 -6.77
CA CYS A 166 -9.50 -6.96 -6.93
C CYS A 166 -8.16 -6.64 -7.61
N ILE A 167 -8.20 -6.28 -8.89
CA ILE A 167 -7.03 -5.99 -9.73
C ILE A 167 -7.00 -4.51 -10.07
N ASN A 168 -6.55 -3.68 -9.14
CA ASN A 168 -6.64 -2.22 -9.26
C ASN A 168 -5.34 -1.55 -9.71
N TYR A 169 -4.20 -2.23 -9.63
CA TYR A 169 -2.91 -1.66 -9.98
C TYR A 169 -2.13 -2.57 -10.92
N PHE A 170 -1.75 -2.00 -12.07
CA PHE A 170 -0.88 -2.65 -13.06
C PHE A 170 0.30 -1.75 -13.38
N ILE A 171 1.47 -2.34 -13.52
CA ILE A 171 2.69 -1.67 -13.94
C ILE A 171 3.46 -2.55 -14.92
N SER A 172 4.18 -1.92 -15.85
CA SER A 172 5.06 -2.64 -16.77
C SER A 172 6.45 -2.85 -16.16
N THR A 173 7.13 -3.93 -16.55
CA THR A 173 8.55 -4.15 -16.19
C THR A 173 9.49 -3.05 -16.69
N THR A 174 9.03 -2.16 -17.58
CA THR A 174 9.82 -1.03 -18.08
C THR A 174 9.68 0.24 -17.25
N ASP A 175 8.79 0.26 -16.26
CA ASP A 175 8.47 1.48 -15.51
C ASP A 175 8.09 1.11 -14.07
N LEU A 176 9.06 0.55 -13.34
CA LEU A 176 8.84 -0.02 -12.01
C LEU A 176 8.97 1.00 -10.87
N GLU A 177 9.54 2.18 -11.13
CA GLU A 177 9.62 3.23 -10.11
C GLU A 177 8.24 3.89 -9.92
N ILE A 178 7.77 3.95 -8.68
CA ILE A 178 6.51 4.62 -8.33
C ILE A 178 6.79 6.10 -8.08
N GLU A 179 6.11 6.96 -8.83
CA GLU A 179 6.34 8.42 -8.82
C GLU A 179 5.81 9.10 -7.54
N GLU A 180 4.71 8.62 -6.96
CA GLU A 180 4.09 9.22 -5.78
C GLU A 180 4.86 8.83 -4.50
N LYS A 181 5.92 9.59 -4.19
CA LYS A 181 6.80 9.34 -3.04
C LYS A 181 6.23 10.01 -1.79
N ASN A 182 5.51 9.26 -0.97
CA ASN A 182 4.93 9.68 0.31
C ASN A 182 4.80 8.47 1.25
N ILE A 183 4.49 8.73 2.53
CA ILE A 183 4.39 7.69 3.56
C ILE A 183 3.37 6.60 3.22
N PHE A 184 2.22 6.95 2.63
CA PHE A 184 1.21 5.97 2.24
C PHE A 184 1.77 5.00 1.20
N THR A 185 2.35 5.53 0.12
CA THR A 185 2.91 4.71 -0.96
C THR A 185 4.12 3.90 -0.48
N ALA A 186 4.95 4.48 0.40
CA ALA A 186 6.09 3.77 0.99
C ALA A 186 5.63 2.53 1.77
N ILE A 187 4.61 2.67 2.62
CA ILE A 187 4.05 1.54 3.39
C ILE A 187 3.37 0.53 2.46
N GLU A 188 2.61 0.98 1.45
CA GLU A 188 1.99 0.06 0.48
C GLU A 188 3.04 -0.78 -0.24
N LEU A 189 4.13 -0.17 -0.74
CA LEU A 189 5.22 -0.88 -1.43
C LEU A 189 6.02 -1.80 -0.49
N ALA A 190 6.38 -1.31 0.70
CA ALA A 190 7.14 -2.09 1.67
C ALA A 190 6.38 -3.35 2.13
N THR A 191 5.05 -3.27 2.20
CA THR A 191 4.21 -4.38 2.67
C THR A 191 3.80 -5.37 1.58
N LEU A 192 4.06 -5.10 0.29
CA LEU A 192 3.71 -6.02 -0.79
C LEU A 192 4.18 -7.45 -0.50
N ILE A 193 3.32 -8.43 -0.77
CA ILE A 193 3.67 -9.86 -0.64
C ILE A 193 3.80 -10.44 -2.04
N PRO A 194 5.02 -10.79 -2.48
CA PRO A 194 5.23 -11.44 -3.76
C PRO A 194 4.63 -12.85 -3.76
N MET A 195 3.83 -13.15 -4.78
CA MET A 195 3.15 -14.44 -4.96
C MET A 195 3.68 -15.20 -6.19
N TYR A 196 4.15 -14.46 -7.21
CA TYR A 196 4.71 -14.99 -8.44
C TYR A 196 5.63 -13.94 -9.07
N GLY A 197 6.72 -14.37 -9.73
CA GLY A 197 7.66 -13.50 -10.41
C GLY A 197 8.68 -12.88 -9.46
N VAL A 198 9.53 -13.71 -8.85
CA VAL A 198 10.56 -13.27 -7.90
C VAL A 198 11.56 -12.28 -8.52
N ASP A 199 11.91 -12.48 -9.78
CA ASP A 199 12.78 -11.61 -10.57
C ASP A 199 12.21 -10.19 -10.65
N VAL A 200 10.99 -10.05 -11.15
CA VAL A 200 10.36 -8.73 -11.30
C VAL A 200 9.97 -8.08 -9.96
N TYR A 201 9.78 -8.87 -8.89
CA TYR A 201 9.64 -8.32 -7.54
C TYR A 201 10.95 -7.72 -7.05
N ASN A 202 12.07 -8.38 -7.30
CA ASN A 202 13.38 -7.84 -6.95
C ASN A 202 13.65 -6.54 -7.70
N ASP A 203 13.37 -6.50 -9.01
CA ASP A 203 13.52 -5.30 -9.82
C ASP A 203 12.61 -4.15 -9.32
N LEU A 204 11.34 -4.45 -8.96
CA LEU A 204 10.44 -3.47 -8.36
C LEU A 204 10.99 -2.93 -7.04
N TYR A 205 11.50 -3.80 -6.17
CA TYR A 205 12.07 -3.40 -4.89
C TYR A 205 13.32 -2.51 -5.07
N GLU A 206 14.21 -2.87 -6.00
CA GLU A 206 15.42 -2.06 -6.28
C GLU A 206 15.06 -0.70 -6.90
N ALA A 207 14.07 -0.64 -7.79
CA ALA A 207 13.60 0.62 -8.37
C ALA A 207 12.97 1.58 -7.33
N ASN A 208 12.54 1.04 -6.16
CA ASN A 208 11.84 1.81 -5.15
C ASN A 208 12.57 1.88 -3.80
N GLN A 209 13.91 1.92 -3.81
CA GLN A 209 14.71 2.04 -2.57
C GLN A 209 14.41 3.30 -1.75
N TRP A 210 13.78 4.31 -2.36
CA TRP A 210 13.31 5.52 -1.68
C TRP A 210 12.33 5.23 -0.53
N ILE A 211 11.64 4.06 -0.52
CA ILE A 211 10.78 3.65 0.61
C ILE A 211 11.52 3.63 1.94
N LYS A 212 12.84 3.41 1.91
CA LYS A 212 13.68 3.38 3.12
C LYS A 212 13.85 4.75 3.78
N THR A 213 13.52 5.83 3.11
CA THR A 213 13.47 7.16 3.75
C THR A 213 12.29 7.28 4.71
N TYR A 214 11.25 6.45 4.54
CA TYR A 214 10.06 6.42 5.40
C TYR A 214 10.08 5.26 6.39
N VAL A 215 10.47 4.06 5.93
CA VAL A 215 10.45 2.82 6.72
C VAL A 215 11.77 2.05 6.57
N PRO A 216 12.88 2.58 7.11
CA PRO A 216 14.23 2.04 6.89
C PRO A 216 14.39 0.60 7.40
N ASN A 217 13.68 0.24 8.47
CA ASN A 217 13.76 -1.06 9.12
C ASN A 217 12.82 -2.10 8.53
N TYR A 218 11.95 -1.71 7.56
CA TYR A 218 11.03 -2.68 6.96
C TYR A 218 11.80 -3.70 6.11
N PRO A 219 11.73 -5.01 6.46
CA PRO A 219 12.51 -6.02 5.77
C PRO A 219 11.96 -6.28 4.37
N LYS A 220 12.85 -6.48 3.40
CA LYS A 220 12.47 -7.08 2.11
C LYS A 220 11.85 -8.45 2.36
N ARG A 221 10.76 -8.78 1.65
CA ARG A 221 10.12 -10.08 1.80
C ARG A 221 11.03 -11.20 1.35
N ASP A 222 11.03 -12.30 2.11
CA ASP A 222 11.70 -13.53 1.71
C ASP A 222 10.98 -14.14 0.50
N VAL A 223 11.74 -14.41 -0.53
CA VAL A 223 11.27 -14.95 -1.81
C VAL A 223 11.90 -16.29 -2.16
N ALA A 224 12.63 -16.93 -1.23
CA ALA A 224 13.40 -18.16 -1.46
C ALA A 224 12.52 -19.30 -2.02
N ASN A 225 11.25 -19.36 -1.65
CA ASN A 225 10.29 -20.39 -2.07
C ASN A 225 9.42 -19.97 -3.26
N LEU A 226 9.65 -18.79 -3.85
CA LEU A 226 8.87 -18.31 -4.98
C LEU A 226 9.50 -18.72 -6.29
N LEU A 227 8.63 -19.01 -7.26
CA LEU A 227 9.06 -19.32 -8.62
C LEU A 227 9.38 -18.02 -9.38
N ALA A 228 10.47 -18.03 -10.12
CA ALA A 228 10.76 -17.00 -11.11
C ALA A 228 9.64 -16.95 -12.17
N SER A 229 9.58 -15.80 -12.87
CA SER A 229 8.59 -15.54 -13.92
C SER A 229 8.81 -16.45 -15.15
N LYS A 230 8.46 -17.74 -15.03
CA LYS A 230 8.55 -18.72 -16.12
C LYS A 230 7.28 -18.71 -16.96
N MET A 231 7.39 -18.28 -18.21
CA MET A 231 6.30 -18.39 -19.17
C MET A 231 6.01 -19.85 -19.49
N ARG A 232 4.74 -20.23 -19.41
CA ARG A 232 4.26 -21.56 -19.82
C ARG A 232 4.08 -21.62 -21.33
N ILE A 233 4.05 -22.83 -21.88
CA ILE A 233 3.90 -23.04 -23.34
C ILE A 233 2.66 -22.31 -23.86
N ILE A 234 1.53 -22.43 -23.17
CA ILE A 234 0.26 -21.77 -23.56
C ILE A 234 0.43 -20.25 -23.58
N GLN A 235 1.09 -19.66 -22.56
CA GLN A 235 1.36 -18.22 -22.54
C GLN A 235 2.24 -17.80 -23.72
N LYS A 236 3.30 -18.56 -24.01
CA LYS A 236 4.20 -18.30 -25.16
C LYS A 236 3.44 -18.29 -26.48
N VAL A 237 2.55 -19.27 -26.70
CA VAL A 237 1.72 -19.35 -27.91
C VAL A 237 0.78 -18.14 -27.99
N MET A 238 0.04 -17.85 -26.93
CA MET A 238 -0.88 -16.71 -26.90
C MET A 238 -0.16 -15.36 -27.07
N GLU A 239 1.00 -15.20 -26.44
CA GLU A 239 1.79 -13.99 -26.55
C GLU A 239 2.41 -13.81 -27.95
N SER A 240 2.80 -14.90 -28.62
CA SER A 240 3.35 -14.84 -29.98
C SER A 240 2.38 -14.26 -31.00
N LEU A 241 1.07 -14.47 -30.82
CA LEU A 241 0.02 -13.96 -31.71
C LEU A 241 -0.07 -12.42 -31.71
N LEU A 242 0.21 -11.81 -30.58
CA LEU A 242 0.09 -10.35 -30.39
C LEU A 242 1.44 -9.67 -30.08
N ASN A 243 2.56 -10.39 -30.18
CA ASN A 243 3.90 -9.80 -29.98
C ASN A 243 4.44 -9.17 -31.27
N ASN A 244 3.65 -8.26 -31.85
CA ASN A 244 3.90 -7.59 -33.11
C ASN A 244 3.24 -6.21 -33.13
N ARG A 245 3.38 -5.43 -34.23
CA ARG A 245 2.77 -4.11 -34.40
C ARG A 245 1.24 -4.09 -34.27
N PHE A 246 0.57 -5.18 -34.63
CA PHE A 246 -0.88 -5.29 -34.43
C PHE A 246 -1.21 -5.38 -32.93
N GLY A 247 -0.43 -6.13 -32.15
CA GLY A 247 -0.57 -6.16 -30.69
C GLY A 247 -0.32 -4.79 -30.03
N ASP A 248 0.65 -4.01 -30.54
CA ASP A 248 0.87 -2.63 -30.04
C ASP A 248 -0.36 -1.74 -30.31
N TYR A 249 -0.94 -1.85 -31.50
CA TYR A 249 -2.16 -1.13 -31.85
C TYR A 249 -3.35 -1.52 -30.98
N VAL A 250 -3.52 -2.83 -30.72
CA VAL A 250 -4.60 -3.34 -29.85
C VAL A 250 -4.43 -2.85 -28.42
N ASP A 251 -3.20 -2.94 -27.87
CA ASP A 251 -2.90 -2.44 -26.51
C ASP A 251 -3.23 -0.95 -26.36
N ASP A 252 -2.84 -0.13 -27.34
CA ASP A 252 -3.14 1.32 -27.35
C ASP A 252 -4.66 1.60 -27.49
N LYS A 253 -5.37 0.83 -28.26
CA LYS A 253 -6.84 0.95 -28.40
C LYS A 253 -7.55 0.64 -27.10
N ILE A 254 -7.13 -0.41 -26.41
CA ILE A 254 -7.68 -0.80 -25.10
C ILE A 254 -7.37 0.31 -24.08
N MET A 255 -6.14 0.83 -24.04
CA MET A 255 -5.79 1.97 -23.19
C MET A 255 -6.74 3.15 -23.40
N LYS A 256 -6.91 3.58 -24.63
CA LYS A 256 -7.80 4.69 -24.98
C LYS A 256 -9.26 4.42 -24.60
N MET A 257 -9.71 3.18 -24.66
CA MET A 257 -11.04 2.79 -24.18
C MET A 257 -11.18 3.01 -22.66
N PHE A 258 -10.16 2.63 -21.86
CA PHE A 258 -10.17 2.86 -20.42
C PHE A 258 -10.10 4.35 -20.08
N ILE A 259 -9.26 5.13 -20.77
CA ILE A 259 -9.21 6.61 -20.61
C ILE A 259 -10.60 7.22 -20.79
N ARG A 260 -11.26 6.92 -21.91
CA ARG A 260 -12.61 7.45 -22.20
C ARG A 260 -13.64 7.00 -21.17
N PHE A 261 -13.50 5.78 -20.63
CA PHE A 261 -14.36 5.30 -19.57
C PHE A 261 -14.15 6.10 -18.28
N ASP A 262 -12.90 6.34 -17.88
CA ASP A 262 -12.56 7.08 -16.67
C ASP A 262 -13.01 8.56 -16.81
N GLU A 263 -12.74 9.21 -17.95
CA GLU A 263 -13.20 10.58 -18.25
C GLU A 263 -14.72 10.72 -18.22
N LYS A 264 -15.44 9.77 -18.81
CA LYS A 264 -16.91 9.77 -18.83
C LYS A 264 -17.54 9.64 -17.43
N HIS A 265 -16.92 8.86 -16.54
CA HIS A 265 -17.52 8.54 -15.23
C HIS A 265 -16.99 9.42 -14.09
N TYR A 266 -15.82 10.03 -14.29
CA TYR A 266 -15.10 10.77 -13.25
C TYR A 266 -14.53 12.12 -13.73
N GLY A 267 -14.86 12.56 -14.93
CA GLY A 267 -14.34 13.79 -15.54
C GLY A 267 -14.81 15.09 -14.88
N GLU A 268 -15.78 15.01 -13.96
CA GLU A 268 -16.22 16.16 -13.14
C GLU A 268 -15.26 16.49 -11.98
N LEU A 269 -14.28 15.63 -11.74
CA LEU A 269 -13.29 15.84 -10.70
C LEU A 269 -12.26 16.88 -11.10
N ASP A 270 -11.71 17.59 -10.12
CA ASP A 270 -10.55 18.44 -10.35
C ASP A 270 -9.35 17.61 -10.87
N GLU A 271 -8.49 18.24 -11.66
CA GLU A 271 -7.41 17.57 -12.39
C GLU A 271 -6.43 16.84 -11.46
N ASP A 272 -6.09 17.43 -10.30
CA ASP A 272 -5.17 16.83 -9.34
C ASP A 272 -5.78 15.60 -8.67
N THR A 273 -7.04 15.68 -8.30
CA THR A 273 -7.77 14.54 -7.72
C THR A 273 -7.95 13.42 -8.75
N PHE A 274 -8.26 13.76 -10.02
CA PHE A 274 -8.36 12.78 -11.09
C PHE A 274 -7.01 12.07 -11.32
N ARG A 275 -5.92 12.82 -11.44
CA ARG A 275 -4.57 12.25 -11.64
C ARG A 275 -4.11 11.37 -10.48
N LEU A 276 -4.49 11.70 -9.25
CA LEU A 276 -4.13 10.90 -8.08
C LEU A 276 -4.88 9.56 -8.04
N ALA A 277 -6.14 9.54 -8.45
CA ALA A 277 -6.99 8.35 -8.43
C ALA A 277 -6.82 7.46 -9.66
N PHE A 278 -6.64 8.09 -10.83
CA PHE A 278 -6.59 7.42 -12.13
C PHE A 278 -5.30 7.74 -12.85
N LYS A 279 -4.42 6.76 -12.92
CA LYS A 279 -3.18 6.89 -13.68
C LYS A 279 -3.24 5.90 -14.85
N THR A 280 -3.64 6.41 -16.01
CA THR A 280 -3.83 5.63 -17.22
C THR A 280 -2.81 6.06 -18.26
N ARG A 281 -1.66 5.39 -18.28
CA ARG A 281 -0.54 5.58 -19.21
C ARG A 281 -0.16 4.27 -19.86
N LYS A 282 0.72 4.29 -20.84
CA LYS A 282 1.19 3.07 -21.55
C LYS A 282 1.65 1.96 -20.61
N ASN A 283 2.40 2.33 -19.57
CA ASN A 283 3.09 1.41 -18.67
C ASN A 283 2.51 1.36 -17.26
N ILE A 284 1.45 2.12 -16.96
CA ILE A 284 0.82 2.17 -15.65
C ILE A 284 -0.70 2.22 -15.82
N SER A 285 -1.39 1.46 -15.00
CA SER A 285 -2.83 1.55 -14.81
C SER A 285 -3.18 1.44 -13.34
N LYS A 286 -3.53 2.58 -12.75
CA LYS A 286 -4.05 2.72 -11.40
C LYS A 286 -5.51 3.13 -11.47
N HIS A 287 -6.39 2.41 -10.74
CA HIS A 287 -7.81 2.71 -10.71
C HIS A 287 -8.32 2.62 -9.27
N HIS A 288 -8.30 3.77 -8.57
CA HIS A 288 -8.73 3.90 -7.18
C HIS A 288 -9.80 5.00 -7.03
N PRO A 289 -11.04 4.75 -7.50
CA PRO A 289 -12.09 5.76 -7.56
C PRO A 289 -12.51 6.31 -6.19
N ASN A 290 -12.16 5.62 -5.11
CA ASN A 290 -12.49 6.05 -3.74
C ASN A 290 -11.47 7.04 -3.15
N PHE A 291 -10.50 7.52 -3.92
CA PHE A 291 -9.47 8.49 -3.47
C PHE A 291 -8.79 8.09 -2.16
N PHE A 292 -8.58 6.81 -1.96
CA PHE A 292 -8.15 6.26 -0.68
C PHE A 292 -6.83 6.87 -0.20
N GLN A 293 -5.85 7.01 -1.10
CA GLN A 293 -4.57 7.67 -0.80
C GLN A 293 -4.76 9.12 -0.29
N LYS A 294 -5.55 9.94 -1.01
CA LYS A 294 -5.81 11.34 -0.62
C LYS A 294 -6.46 11.41 0.76
N ARG A 295 -7.48 10.58 1.00
CA ARG A 295 -8.16 10.52 2.30
C ARG A 295 -7.24 10.10 3.44
N VAL A 296 -6.36 9.13 3.21
CA VAL A 296 -5.41 8.67 4.23
C VAL A 296 -4.41 9.78 4.57
N LEU A 297 -3.80 10.41 3.56
CA LEU A 297 -2.84 11.50 3.78
C LEU A 297 -3.48 12.70 4.49
N GLU A 298 -4.70 13.08 4.10
CA GLU A 298 -5.45 14.14 4.76
C GLU A 298 -5.81 13.79 6.21
N SER A 299 -6.31 12.56 6.45
CA SER A 299 -6.59 12.08 7.80
C SER A 299 -5.34 12.02 8.68
N PHE A 300 -4.20 11.69 8.07
CA PHE A 300 -2.92 11.68 8.77
C PHE A 300 -2.51 13.09 9.20
N ARG A 301 -2.59 14.07 8.30
CA ARG A 301 -2.30 15.48 8.60
C ARG A 301 -3.19 15.98 9.75
N ILE A 302 -4.51 15.79 9.67
CA ILE A 302 -5.45 16.20 10.72
C ILE A 302 -5.10 15.53 12.05
N LYS A 303 -4.74 14.25 12.03
CA LYS A 303 -4.38 13.49 13.24
C LYS A 303 -3.12 14.06 13.90
N LEU A 304 -2.11 14.44 13.11
CA LEU A 304 -0.89 15.07 13.64
C LEU A 304 -1.20 16.43 14.29
N GLU A 305 -1.99 17.28 13.63
CA GLU A 305 -2.41 18.58 14.17
C GLU A 305 -3.17 18.45 15.51
N GLN A 306 -4.04 17.42 15.60
CA GLN A 306 -4.76 17.12 16.84
C GLN A 306 -3.82 16.70 17.98
N LEU A 307 -2.80 15.90 17.69
CA LEU A 307 -1.81 15.46 18.68
C LEU A 307 -0.89 16.61 19.12
N GLU A 308 -0.46 17.46 18.19
CA GLU A 308 0.31 18.67 18.48
C GLU A 308 -0.44 19.58 19.46
N SER A 309 -1.71 19.87 19.15
CA SER A 309 -2.56 20.70 19.99
C SER A 309 -2.83 20.08 21.36
N LYS A 310 -3.11 18.78 21.41
CA LYS A 310 -3.48 18.07 22.64
C LYS A 310 -2.31 17.95 23.62
N HIS A 311 -1.11 17.68 23.12
CA HIS A 311 0.07 17.36 23.93
C HIS A 311 1.09 18.48 23.95
N ASN A 312 0.85 19.60 23.26
CA ASN A 312 1.77 20.73 23.12
C ASN A 312 3.17 20.32 22.63
N ILE A 313 3.20 19.48 21.60
CA ILE A 313 4.41 18.94 20.96
C ILE A 313 4.46 19.37 19.50
N ALA A 314 5.67 19.49 18.92
CA ALA A 314 5.84 19.78 17.50
C ALA A 314 6.13 18.49 16.73
N LEU A 315 5.18 18.04 15.89
CA LEU A 315 5.31 16.87 15.01
C LEU A 315 5.54 17.27 13.56
N SER A 316 5.26 18.54 13.22
CA SER A 316 5.25 19.05 11.86
C SER A 316 6.64 19.05 11.23
N GLU A 317 6.82 18.17 10.34
CA GLU A 317 7.40 18.19 9.01
C GLU A 317 6.72 17.03 8.29
N ILE A 318 5.69 17.33 7.53
CA ILE A 318 5.05 16.38 6.62
C ILE A 318 5.76 16.59 5.29
N ASP A 319 6.77 15.77 5.01
CA ASP A 319 7.34 15.62 3.68
C ASP A 319 6.40 14.82 2.78
#